data_ae789ce0bca7c3491e79c4f7c3ac042a
#
_entry.id   ae789ce0bca7c3491e79c4f7c3ac042a
#
_cell.length_a   1.000
_cell.length_b   1.000
_cell.length_c   1.000
_cell.angle_alpha   90.00
_cell.angle_beta   90.00
_cell.angle_gamma   90.00
#
_symmetry.space_group_name_H-M   'P 1'
#
loop_
_entity.id
_entity.type
_entity.pdbx_description
1 polymer ?
#
loop_
_entity_poly.entity_id
_entity_poly.type
_entity_poly.pdbx_seq_one_letter_code
_entity_poly.pdbx_strand_id
1 'polypeptide(L)'
;DKSLSLDLDLGREWREIFLPFKSQGTYAAGNAGTGFHLGFLEQTVEIADFELFSFGKGFDMSRLPRTRVSYAGQALDAPWRAAADARIEKHRKADLAVTVSDAAGRPLPGAKVAVAMRRHAFAWGSAVTVKGLLSHGADGEKYRALIEKLFTRVVFENDLKWQSWDNPANHAKILQATDWLRARDIQVRG
;
A
#
# COMPACT_ATOMS: atom_id res chain seq x y z
N ASP A 1 6.65 10.07 -12.16
CA ASP A 1 7.21 8.76 -11.75
C ASP A 1 8.46 9.00 -10.91
N LYS A 2 8.67 8.19 -9.87
CA LYS A 2 9.86 8.27 -9.00
C LYS A 2 10.75 7.07 -9.25
N SER A 3 12.01 7.30 -9.64
CA SER A 3 13.00 6.22 -9.79
C SER A 3 13.54 5.74 -8.43
N LEU A 4 13.58 6.62 -7.45
CA LEU A 4 13.95 6.34 -6.07
C LEU A 4 13.08 7.17 -5.14
N SER A 5 12.58 6.58 -4.09
CA SER A 5 11.96 7.25 -2.95
C SER A 5 12.20 6.39 -1.72
N LEU A 6 12.79 6.97 -0.68
CA LEU A 6 13.09 6.27 0.57
C LEU A 6 13.19 7.26 1.73
N ASP A 7 13.03 6.77 2.92
CA ASP A 7 13.22 7.52 4.14
C ASP A 7 14.56 7.13 4.77
N LEU A 8 15.26 8.10 5.34
CA LEU A 8 16.55 7.94 5.99
C LEU A 8 16.45 8.45 7.43
N ASP A 9 16.82 7.60 8.37
CA ASP A 9 17.08 8.03 9.74
C ASP A 9 18.49 8.66 9.81
N LEU A 10 18.55 9.92 10.18
CA LEU A 10 19.80 10.68 10.32
C LEU A 10 20.21 10.76 11.81
N GLY A 11 21.51 10.55 12.07
CA GLY A 11 22.11 10.80 13.38
C GLY A 11 22.69 12.20 13.46
N ARG A 12 23.46 12.45 14.55
CA ARG A 12 24.16 13.73 14.77
C ARG A 12 25.52 13.81 14.07
N GLU A 13 26.04 12.66 13.64
CA GLU A 13 27.33 12.56 13.00
C GLU A 13 27.20 12.60 11.48
N TRP A 14 28.10 13.26 10.81
CA TRP A 14 28.23 13.23 9.37
C TRP A 14 28.45 11.79 8.89
N ARG A 15 27.69 11.40 7.88
CA ARG A 15 27.90 10.11 7.23
C ARG A 15 27.67 10.21 5.73
N GLU A 16 28.44 9.45 4.98
CA GLU A 16 28.26 9.30 3.56
C GLU A 16 27.14 8.28 3.27
N ILE A 17 26.27 8.59 2.31
CA ILE A 17 25.10 7.79 1.96
C ILE A 17 25.14 7.46 0.49
N PHE A 18 25.18 6.19 0.16
CA PHE A 18 25.19 5.69 -1.21
C PHE A 18 23.83 5.05 -1.56
N LEU A 19 23.17 5.57 -2.58
CA LEU A 19 21.83 5.16 -2.98
C LEU A 19 21.80 4.79 -4.47
N PRO A 20 22.35 3.65 -4.86
CA PRO A 20 22.27 3.22 -6.25
C PRO A 20 20.82 2.90 -6.64
N PHE A 21 20.40 3.39 -7.79
CA PHE A 21 19.05 3.15 -8.32
C PHE A 21 19.07 3.04 -9.86
N LYS A 22 18.03 2.44 -10.40
CA LYS A 22 17.80 2.39 -11.85
C LYS A 22 16.74 3.42 -12.22
N SER A 23 17.05 4.29 -13.15
CA SER A 23 16.08 5.24 -13.70
C SER A 23 14.93 4.47 -14.37
N GLN A 24 13.70 4.91 -14.17
CA GLN A 24 12.52 4.34 -14.81
C GLN A 24 12.40 4.71 -16.29
N GLY A 25 13.13 5.75 -16.72
CA GLY A 25 13.07 6.22 -18.10
C GLY A 25 14.30 7.02 -18.48
N THR A 26 14.30 7.49 -19.72
CA THR A 26 15.25 8.49 -20.23
C THR A 26 14.54 9.84 -20.26
N TYR A 27 15.12 10.82 -19.61
CA TYR A 27 14.54 12.15 -19.48
C TYR A 27 15.45 13.17 -20.17
N ALA A 28 14.84 14.15 -20.83
CA ALA A 28 15.57 15.28 -21.37
C ALA A 28 16.13 16.15 -20.22
N ALA A 29 17.14 16.95 -20.53
CA ALA A 29 17.71 17.88 -19.57
C ALA A 29 16.62 18.79 -18.98
N GLY A 30 16.63 18.96 -17.66
CA GLY A 30 15.63 19.75 -16.94
C GLY A 30 14.34 19.01 -16.58
N ASN A 31 14.12 17.78 -17.06
CA ASN A 31 12.88 17.01 -16.80
C ASN A 31 13.04 15.98 -15.67
N ALA A 32 14.17 15.94 -15.00
CA ALA A 32 14.38 15.11 -13.81
C ALA A 32 15.06 15.94 -12.72
N GLY A 33 14.74 15.63 -11.49
CA GLY A 33 15.29 16.34 -10.34
C GLY A 33 15.29 15.47 -9.09
N THR A 34 15.94 15.98 -8.06
CA THR A 34 15.97 15.38 -6.72
C THR A 34 15.25 16.32 -5.74
N GLY A 35 14.45 15.77 -4.86
CA GLY A 35 13.82 16.50 -3.79
C GLY A 35 14.09 15.87 -2.44
N PHE A 36 14.22 16.70 -1.41
CA PHE A 36 14.33 16.31 -0.01
C PHE A 36 13.10 16.76 0.74
N HIS A 37 12.48 15.85 1.49
CA HIS A 37 11.33 16.13 2.34
C HIS A 37 11.80 16.14 3.79
N LEU A 38 11.92 17.31 4.39
CA LEU A 38 12.54 17.51 5.70
C LEU A 38 11.55 17.99 6.78
N GLY A 39 10.29 18.18 6.44
CA GLY A 39 9.30 18.88 7.26
C GLY A 39 8.43 18.02 8.18
N PHE A 40 8.79 16.78 8.46
CA PHE A 40 7.96 15.88 9.28
C PHE A 40 8.03 16.17 10.78
N LEU A 41 9.16 16.71 11.25
CA LEU A 41 9.41 17.10 12.64
C LEU A 41 10.18 18.42 12.65
N GLU A 42 10.12 19.13 13.76
CA GLU A 42 11.03 20.25 14.01
C GLU A 42 12.45 19.71 14.13
N GLN A 43 13.29 20.04 13.16
CA GLN A 43 14.65 19.52 13.07
C GLN A 43 15.53 20.42 12.19
N THR A 44 16.83 20.35 12.42
CA THR A 44 17.84 20.91 11.53
C THR A 44 18.53 19.76 10.81
N VAL A 45 18.58 19.82 9.48
CA VAL A 45 19.26 18.83 8.64
C VAL A 45 20.32 19.55 7.82
N GLU A 46 21.54 19.04 7.86
CA GLU A 46 22.67 19.52 7.08
C GLU A 46 22.96 18.50 5.97
N ILE A 47 23.10 18.99 4.75
CA ILE A 47 23.42 18.19 3.57
C ILE A 47 24.59 18.82 2.88
N ALA A 48 25.64 18.05 2.60
CA ALA A 48 26.83 18.48 1.87
C ALA A 48 27.16 17.47 0.78
N ASP A 49 27.91 17.91 -0.22
CA ASP A 49 28.52 17.09 -1.27
C ASP A 49 27.52 16.17 -1.97
N PHE A 50 26.32 16.71 -2.30
CA PHE A 50 25.32 15.96 -3.04
C PHE A 50 25.76 15.79 -4.49
N GLU A 51 25.98 14.53 -4.90
CA GLU A 51 26.41 14.17 -6.24
C GLU A 51 25.49 13.13 -6.87
N LEU A 52 25.30 13.19 -8.17
CA LEU A 52 24.51 12.23 -8.94
C LEU A 52 25.34 11.73 -10.14
N PHE A 53 25.69 10.46 -10.12
CA PHE A 53 26.48 9.83 -11.17
C PHE A 53 25.61 8.97 -12.09
N SER A 54 25.86 9.06 -13.40
CA SER A 54 25.27 8.18 -14.39
C SER A 54 26.31 7.21 -14.93
N PHE A 55 26.05 5.91 -14.76
CA PHE A 55 26.92 4.83 -15.25
C PHE A 55 26.47 4.27 -16.61
N GLY A 56 25.41 4.82 -17.20
CA GLY A 56 24.87 4.37 -18.47
C GLY A 56 24.04 3.10 -18.39
N LYS A 57 23.59 2.65 -19.56
CA LYS A 57 22.76 1.43 -19.67
C LYS A 57 23.60 0.17 -19.50
N GLY A 58 23.07 -0.83 -18.81
CA GLY A 58 23.70 -2.13 -18.65
C GLY A 58 24.78 -2.21 -17.57
N PHE A 59 25.02 -1.15 -16.81
CA PHE A 59 25.96 -1.19 -15.69
C PHE A 59 25.48 -2.15 -14.59
N ASP A 60 26.40 -2.97 -14.10
CA ASP A 60 26.12 -3.89 -12.99
C ASP A 60 26.09 -3.13 -11.66
N MET A 61 24.89 -2.87 -11.17
CA MET A 61 24.66 -2.11 -9.95
C MET A 61 25.15 -2.82 -8.67
N SER A 62 25.42 -4.14 -8.71
CA SER A 62 25.96 -4.87 -7.57
C SER A 62 27.38 -4.42 -7.20
N ARG A 63 28.08 -3.77 -8.12
CA ARG A 63 29.42 -3.20 -7.94
C ARG A 63 29.45 -1.86 -7.22
N LEU A 64 28.28 -1.22 -7.04
CA LEU A 64 28.17 0.07 -6.36
C LEU A 64 28.01 -0.12 -4.84
N PRO A 65 28.65 0.74 -4.05
CA PRO A 65 28.37 0.78 -2.62
C PRO A 65 26.90 1.09 -2.39
N ARG A 66 26.34 0.51 -1.35
CA ARG A 66 24.95 0.72 -0.97
C ARG A 66 24.81 0.91 0.53
N THR A 67 24.30 2.06 0.93
CA THR A 67 23.90 2.28 2.31
C THR A 67 22.65 1.45 2.61
N ARG A 68 22.71 0.63 3.64
CA ARG A 68 21.55 -0.11 4.13
C ARG A 68 20.58 0.86 4.80
N VAL A 69 19.38 0.92 4.27
CA VAL A 69 18.27 1.65 4.88
C VAL A 69 17.48 0.70 5.79
N SER A 70 17.31 1.10 7.03
CA SER A 70 16.54 0.33 8.01
C SER A 70 15.81 1.31 8.95
N TYR A 71 14.77 0.85 9.59
CA TYR A 71 14.05 1.61 10.60
C TYR A 71 13.96 0.81 11.91
N ALA A 72 13.78 1.52 13.02
CA ALA A 72 13.63 0.88 14.33
C ALA A 72 12.40 -0.05 14.33
N GLY A 73 12.60 -1.29 14.74
CA GLY A 73 11.55 -2.30 14.75
C GLY A 73 11.35 -3.05 13.43
N GLN A 74 12.24 -2.90 12.45
CA GLN A 74 12.18 -3.65 11.18
C GLN A 74 12.48 -5.15 11.36
N ALA A 75 13.29 -5.51 12.36
CA ALA A 75 13.69 -6.88 12.61
C ALA A 75 12.48 -7.82 12.73
N LEU A 76 12.60 -9.06 12.23
CA LEU A 76 11.51 -10.04 12.25
C LEU A 76 11.12 -10.43 13.68
N ASP A 77 12.05 -10.34 14.63
CA ASP A 77 11.89 -10.61 16.06
C ASP A 77 11.65 -9.35 16.90
N ALA A 78 11.37 -8.21 16.26
CA ALA A 78 11.13 -6.96 16.98
C ALA A 78 9.98 -7.12 18.00
N PRO A 79 10.14 -6.65 19.27
CA PRO A 79 9.19 -6.90 20.36
C PRO A 79 7.75 -6.43 20.07
N TRP A 80 7.59 -5.41 19.25
CA TRP A 80 6.26 -4.91 18.88
C TRP A 80 5.41 -5.95 18.14
N ARG A 81 6.03 -6.92 17.43
CA ARG A 81 5.31 -7.96 16.67
C ARG A 81 4.56 -8.90 17.62
N ALA A 82 5.25 -9.45 18.62
CA ALA A 82 4.61 -10.29 19.65
C ALA A 82 3.52 -9.52 20.41
N ALA A 83 3.78 -8.24 20.72
CA ALA A 83 2.77 -7.38 21.35
C ALA A 83 1.57 -7.10 20.43
N ALA A 84 1.78 -7.00 19.12
CA ALA A 84 0.69 -6.86 18.14
C ALA A 84 -0.14 -8.15 18.06
N ASP A 85 0.50 -9.32 18.01
CA ASP A 85 -0.18 -10.61 17.99
C ASP A 85 -1.04 -10.80 19.25
N ALA A 86 -0.50 -10.49 20.42
CA ALA A 86 -1.26 -10.54 21.67
C ALA A 86 -2.50 -9.62 21.67
N ARG A 87 -2.39 -8.42 21.09
CA ARG A 87 -3.55 -7.51 20.93
C ARG A 87 -4.56 -8.05 19.92
N ILE A 88 -4.13 -8.69 18.84
CA ILE A 88 -5.00 -9.33 17.86
C ILE A 88 -5.78 -10.45 18.52
N GLU A 89 -5.11 -11.35 19.25
CA GLU A 89 -5.79 -12.42 20.00
C GLU A 89 -6.84 -11.86 20.93
N LYS A 90 -6.50 -10.85 21.71
CA LYS A 90 -7.39 -10.29 22.74
C LYS A 90 -8.57 -9.50 22.18
N HIS A 91 -8.37 -8.73 21.09
CA HIS A 91 -9.33 -7.72 20.65
C HIS A 91 -9.94 -7.98 19.27
N ARG A 92 -9.40 -8.93 18.51
CA ARG A 92 -9.81 -9.18 17.13
C ARG A 92 -10.32 -10.61 16.91
N LYS A 93 -10.15 -11.48 17.88
CA LYS A 93 -10.64 -12.86 17.84
C LYS A 93 -11.68 -13.08 18.91
N ALA A 94 -12.61 -13.98 18.65
CA ALA A 94 -13.61 -14.43 19.57
C ALA A 94 -13.97 -15.88 19.25
N ASP A 95 -14.49 -16.60 20.25
CA ASP A 95 -14.96 -17.95 20.05
C ASP A 95 -16.28 -17.94 19.25
N LEU A 96 -16.41 -18.87 18.32
CA LEU A 96 -17.62 -19.14 17.56
C LEU A 96 -18.10 -20.54 17.89
N ALA A 97 -19.26 -20.65 18.49
CA ALA A 97 -19.95 -21.92 18.73
C ALA A 97 -21.01 -22.15 17.63
N VAL A 98 -20.95 -23.30 16.97
CA VAL A 98 -21.93 -23.72 15.97
C VAL A 98 -22.59 -25.03 16.43
N THR A 99 -23.88 -25.02 16.60
CA THR A 99 -24.68 -26.22 16.91
C THR A 99 -25.40 -26.66 15.64
N VAL A 100 -25.21 -27.92 15.26
CA VAL A 100 -25.92 -28.52 14.12
C VAL A 100 -26.92 -29.51 14.66
N SER A 101 -28.18 -29.36 14.24
CA SER A 101 -29.28 -30.24 14.62
C SER A 101 -30.08 -30.73 13.42
N ASP A 102 -30.80 -31.84 13.57
CA ASP A 102 -31.75 -32.32 12.56
C ASP A 102 -33.03 -31.48 12.55
N ALA A 103 -33.95 -31.80 11.65
CA ALA A 103 -35.27 -31.13 11.55
C ALA A 103 -36.15 -31.25 12.81
N ALA A 104 -35.87 -32.19 13.69
CA ALA A 104 -36.56 -32.38 14.97
C ALA A 104 -35.82 -31.69 16.15
N GLY A 105 -34.75 -30.90 15.84
CA GLY A 105 -33.95 -30.18 16.84
C GLY A 105 -32.94 -31.04 17.61
N ARG A 106 -32.70 -32.28 17.21
CA ARG A 106 -31.77 -33.18 17.91
C ARG A 106 -30.35 -32.91 17.42
N PRO A 107 -29.34 -32.80 18.30
CA PRO A 107 -27.95 -32.57 17.91
C PRO A 107 -27.43 -33.66 16.94
N LEU A 108 -26.71 -33.25 15.92
CA LEU A 108 -26.02 -34.13 14.98
C LEU A 108 -24.54 -34.21 15.34
N PRO A 109 -24.09 -35.18 16.15
CA PRO A 109 -22.68 -35.31 16.49
C PRO A 109 -21.85 -35.70 15.27
N GLY A 110 -20.66 -35.13 15.14
CA GLY A 110 -19.73 -35.40 14.02
C GLY A 110 -20.06 -34.66 12.73
N ALA A 111 -21.04 -33.77 12.73
CA ALA A 111 -21.31 -32.92 11.57
C ALA A 111 -20.09 -32.07 11.21
N LYS A 112 -19.69 -32.07 9.91
CA LYS A 112 -18.60 -31.21 9.42
C LYS A 112 -19.13 -29.82 9.14
N VAL A 113 -18.56 -28.82 9.81
CA VAL A 113 -18.91 -27.42 9.62
C VAL A 113 -17.75 -26.68 8.97
N ALA A 114 -17.98 -26.04 7.84
CA ALA A 114 -17.03 -25.14 7.20
C ALA A 114 -17.44 -23.70 7.50
N VAL A 115 -16.55 -22.93 8.12
CA VAL A 115 -16.77 -21.52 8.43
C VAL A 115 -15.84 -20.68 7.57
N ALA A 116 -16.40 -19.72 6.82
CA ALA A 116 -15.65 -18.78 6.02
C ALA A 116 -16.13 -17.35 6.33
N MET A 117 -15.23 -16.50 6.78
CA MET A 117 -15.54 -15.08 6.97
C MET A 117 -15.73 -14.42 5.59
N ARG A 118 -16.90 -13.84 5.36
CA ARG A 118 -17.24 -13.15 4.12
C ARG A 118 -16.83 -11.68 4.15
N ARG A 119 -17.01 -11.04 5.30
CA ARG A 119 -16.79 -9.61 5.45
C ARG A 119 -16.35 -9.30 6.87
N HIS A 120 -15.34 -8.45 7.01
CA HIS A 120 -14.89 -7.98 8.31
C HIS A 120 -15.73 -6.77 8.74
N ALA A 121 -16.15 -6.71 10.02
CA ALA A 121 -16.90 -5.55 10.55
C ALA A 121 -16.08 -4.25 10.54
N PHE A 122 -14.76 -4.35 10.76
CA PHE A 122 -13.86 -3.21 10.57
C PHE A 122 -13.69 -2.91 9.08
N ALA A 123 -13.85 -1.64 8.71
CA ALA A 123 -13.74 -1.21 7.32
C ALA A 123 -12.26 -1.10 6.89
N TRP A 124 -11.69 -2.22 6.49
CA TRP A 124 -10.37 -2.22 5.84
C TRP A 124 -10.45 -1.48 4.51
N GLY A 125 -9.52 -0.58 4.28
CA GLY A 125 -9.54 0.27 3.10
C GLY A 125 -8.16 0.52 2.50
N SER A 126 -8.18 1.02 1.26
CA SER A 126 -7.00 1.46 0.52
C SER A 126 -7.33 2.65 -0.36
N ALA A 127 -6.29 3.37 -0.78
CA ALA A 127 -6.40 4.28 -1.91
C ALA A 127 -6.42 3.48 -3.22
N VAL A 128 -7.31 3.87 -4.14
CA VAL A 128 -7.44 3.27 -5.47
C VAL A 128 -7.40 4.35 -6.55
N THR A 129 -7.11 3.94 -7.78
CA THR A 129 -7.15 4.86 -8.93
C THR A 129 -8.20 4.40 -9.94
N VAL A 130 -8.86 5.34 -10.60
CA VAL A 130 -9.76 5.07 -11.72
C VAL A 130 -9.05 4.28 -12.81
N LYS A 131 -7.81 4.67 -13.14
CA LYS A 131 -6.98 3.96 -14.12
C LYS A 131 -6.79 2.49 -13.75
N GLY A 132 -6.48 2.18 -12.49
CA GLY A 132 -6.29 0.80 -12.02
C GLY A 132 -7.57 -0.02 -12.10
N LEU A 133 -8.69 0.55 -11.65
CA LEU A 133 -9.99 -0.13 -11.66
C LEU A 133 -10.52 -0.39 -13.07
N LEU A 134 -10.28 0.51 -14.03
CA LEU A 134 -10.77 0.40 -15.41
C LEU A 134 -9.74 -0.18 -16.38
N SER A 135 -8.52 -0.53 -15.92
CA SER A 135 -7.52 -1.10 -16.80
C SER A 135 -7.90 -2.50 -17.27
N HIS A 136 -7.53 -2.81 -18.53
CA HIS A 136 -7.72 -4.12 -19.16
C HIS A 136 -6.48 -4.99 -19.01
N GLY A 137 -6.63 -6.29 -19.22
CA GLY A 137 -5.55 -7.28 -19.14
C GLY A 137 -5.28 -7.79 -17.72
N ALA A 138 -4.32 -8.70 -17.62
CA ALA A 138 -4.05 -9.49 -16.43
C ALA A 138 -3.76 -8.63 -15.16
N ASP A 139 -3.03 -7.54 -15.31
CA ASP A 139 -2.72 -6.65 -14.18
C ASP A 139 -3.97 -5.92 -13.66
N GLY A 140 -4.85 -5.46 -14.56
CA GLY A 140 -6.11 -4.83 -14.19
C GLY A 140 -7.07 -5.82 -13.51
N GLU A 141 -7.14 -7.04 -14.01
CA GLU A 141 -7.93 -8.11 -13.40
C GLU A 141 -7.41 -8.45 -11.99
N LYS A 142 -6.10 -8.61 -11.85
CA LYS A 142 -5.45 -8.87 -10.57
C LYS A 142 -5.67 -7.72 -9.59
N TYR A 143 -5.56 -6.47 -10.05
CA TYR A 143 -5.81 -5.27 -9.23
C TYR A 143 -7.24 -5.31 -8.66
N ARG A 144 -8.25 -5.50 -9.53
CA ARG A 144 -9.66 -5.58 -9.12
C ARG A 144 -9.92 -6.73 -8.15
N ALA A 145 -9.37 -7.92 -8.45
CA ALA A 145 -9.52 -9.09 -7.59
C ALA A 145 -8.94 -8.87 -6.18
N LEU A 146 -7.79 -8.18 -6.08
CA LEU A 146 -7.19 -7.82 -4.78
C LEU A 146 -8.03 -6.80 -4.02
N ILE A 147 -8.57 -5.77 -4.71
CA ILE A 147 -9.45 -4.79 -4.08
C ILE A 147 -10.70 -5.47 -3.52
N GLU A 148 -11.36 -6.30 -4.30
CA GLU A 148 -12.57 -7.03 -3.90
C GLU A 148 -12.30 -8.00 -2.73
N LYS A 149 -11.15 -8.67 -2.75
CA LYS A 149 -10.78 -9.65 -1.71
C LYS A 149 -10.43 -9.01 -0.37
N LEU A 150 -9.75 -7.85 -0.40
CA LEU A 150 -9.08 -7.31 0.79
C LEU A 150 -9.80 -6.14 1.42
N PHE A 151 -10.59 -5.38 0.65
CA PHE A 151 -11.11 -4.11 1.13
C PHE A 151 -12.64 -4.04 1.08
N THR A 152 -13.18 -3.38 2.09
CA THR A 152 -14.62 -3.07 2.19
C THR A 152 -14.90 -1.58 2.01
N ARG A 153 -13.84 -0.77 2.01
CA ARG A 153 -13.90 0.67 1.79
C ARG A 153 -12.67 1.13 1.01
N VAL A 154 -12.84 2.12 0.16
CA VAL A 154 -11.74 2.73 -0.59
C VAL A 154 -11.88 4.25 -0.63
N VAL A 155 -10.79 4.93 -0.97
CA VAL A 155 -10.77 6.34 -1.35
C VAL A 155 -10.07 6.45 -2.70
N PHE A 156 -10.53 7.32 -3.58
CA PHE A 156 -9.76 7.62 -4.78
C PHE A 156 -8.54 8.47 -4.42
N GLU A 157 -7.36 8.03 -4.83
CA GLU A 157 -6.10 8.68 -4.47
C GLU A 157 -6.04 10.14 -4.96
N ASN A 158 -6.41 10.36 -6.22
CA ASN A 158 -6.39 11.67 -6.85
C ASN A 158 -7.66 11.99 -7.66
N ASP A 159 -8.42 10.97 -8.07
CA ASP A 159 -9.47 11.14 -9.09
C ASP A 159 -10.66 11.97 -8.59
N LEU A 160 -10.93 12.00 -7.28
CA LEU A 160 -11.96 12.85 -6.67
C LEU A 160 -11.41 14.18 -6.10
N LYS A 161 -10.10 14.44 -6.25
CA LYS A 161 -9.58 15.76 -5.91
C LYS A 161 -10.15 16.81 -6.86
N TRP A 162 -10.32 18.03 -6.35
CA TRP A 162 -10.93 19.12 -7.08
C TRP A 162 -10.39 19.31 -8.50
N GLN A 163 -9.05 19.29 -8.65
CA GLN A 163 -8.40 19.43 -9.96
C GLN A 163 -8.80 18.35 -10.97
N SER A 164 -9.02 17.12 -10.51
CA SER A 164 -9.44 16.02 -11.38
C SER A 164 -10.94 16.08 -11.66
N TRP A 165 -11.73 16.37 -10.63
CA TRP A 165 -13.18 16.46 -10.72
C TRP A 165 -13.64 17.65 -11.56
N ASP A 166 -12.94 18.79 -11.50
CA ASP A 166 -13.27 19.99 -12.27
C ASP A 166 -13.12 19.80 -13.79
N ASN A 167 -12.49 18.71 -14.23
CA ASN A 167 -12.43 18.33 -15.62
C ASN A 167 -13.58 17.35 -15.99
N PRO A 168 -14.62 17.82 -16.75
CA PRO A 168 -15.77 16.98 -17.10
C PRO A 168 -15.41 15.69 -17.86
N ALA A 169 -14.29 15.67 -18.57
CA ALA A 169 -13.83 14.48 -19.30
C ALA A 169 -13.49 13.28 -18.38
N ASN A 170 -13.26 13.53 -17.09
CA ASN A 170 -12.99 12.49 -16.10
C ASN A 170 -14.27 11.91 -15.50
N HIS A 171 -15.39 12.63 -15.51
CA HIS A 171 -16.61 12.25 -14.77
C HIS A 171 -17.11 10.87 -15.14
N ALA A 172 -17.26 10.57 -16.44
CA ALA A 172 -17.77 9.28 -16.89
C ALA A 172 -16.94 8.09 -16.37
N LYS A 173 -15.62 8.23 -16.37
CA LYS A 173 -14.70 7.20 -15.87
C LYS A 173 -14.76 7.07 -14.35
N ILE A 174 -14.82 8.18 -13.63
CA ILE A 174 -14.95 8.20 -12.18
C ILE A 174 -16.26 7.53 -11.75
N LEU A 175 -17.36 7.86 -12.41
CA LEU A 175 -18.66 7.24 -12.16
C LEU A 175 -18.64 5.74 -12.48
N GLN A 176 -18.09 5.34 -13.62
CA GLN A 176 -17.94 3.92 -13.98
C GLN A 176 -17.13 3.15 -12.93
N ALA A 177 -16.01 3.69 -12.47
CA ALA A 177 -15.20 3.07 -11.41
C ALA A 177 -15.97 3.00 -10.07
N THR A 178 -16.74 4.04 -9.75
CA THR A 178 -17.58 4.08 -8.56
C THR A 178 -18.70 3.04 -8.62
N ASP A 179 -19.35 2.89 -9.76
CA ASP A 179 -20.40 1.88 -9.95
C ASP A 179 -19.84 0.45 -9.86
N TRP A 180 -18.63 0.22 -10.38
CA TRP A 180 -17.93 -1.04 -10.22
C TRP A 180 -17.72 -1.40 -8.73
N LEU A 181 -17.31 -0.42 -7.91
CA LEU A 181 -17.12 -0.57 -6.45
C LEU A 181 -18.45 -0.82 -5.73
N ARG A 182 -19.48 -0.04 -6.07
CA ARG A 182 -20.82 -0.16 -5.47
C ARG A 182 -21.46 -1.52 -5.74
N ALA A 183 -21.33 -2.02 -6.96
CA ALA A 183 -21.85 -3.34 -7.32
C ALA A 183 -21.23 -4.49 -6.51
N ARG A 184 -20.11 -4.22 -5.82
CA ARG A 184 -19.38 -5.15 -4.94
C ARG A 184 -19.51 -4.80 -3.47
N ASP A 185 -20.41 -3.87 -3.17
CA ASP A 185 -20.65 -3.40 -1.80
C ASP A 185 -19.39 -2.82 -1.15
N ILE A 186 -18.49 -2.25 -1.95
CA ILE A 186 -17.29 -1.53 -1.48
C ILE A 186 -17.63 -0.05 -1.35
N GLN A 187 -17.53 0.46 -0.13
CA GLN A 187 -17.84 1.86 0.14
C GLN A 187 -16.76 2.79 -0.41
N VAL A 188 -17.17 3.89 -0.99
CA VAL A 188 -16.26 4.95 -1.43
C VAL A 188 -16.32 6.11 -0.45
N ARG A 189 -15.16 6.53 0.05
CA ARG A 189 -14.99 7.77 0.80
C ARG A 189 -14.62 8.86 -0.21
N GLY A 190 -15.40 9.95 -0.23
CA GLY A 190 -15.10 11.17 -0.95
C GLY A 190 -14.35 12.18 -0.10
#